data_187ec88b99ab815160550d835b121a23
#
_entry.id   187ec88b99ab815160550d835b121a23
#
_cell.length_a   1.000
_cell.length_b   1.000
_cell.length_c   1.000
_cell.angle_alpha   90.00
_cell.angle_beta   90.00
_cell.angle_gamma   90.00
#
_symmetry.space_group_name_H-M   'P 1'
#
loop_
_entity.id
_entity.type
_entity.pdbx_description
1 polymer ?
#
loop_
_entity_poly.entity_id
_entity_poly.type
_entity_poly.pdbx_seq_one_letter_code
_entity_poly.pdbx_strand_id
1 'polypeptide(L)'
;MIKKILPIFLLFLILSCSKDNDTTNIPDISDYSNNTFADYELFERANKFINNNQFDLALSELDKIDVIYPSSKYANKSILLTAYINFLKKDYEQTRAIVENYKKYYPGSKDIVYANYMEAMTYYILIKKPNYSQKNTQLAKDKFNFILNAYPNSKYEIDVITKLQVIDNNLANDKLLKAKFYLDRKNYNATLIYLKDIFENFESTTSIEETLYYLVYVYDKIEEKELSIKYASILAYNFPDSSWYKKSYNLINSIVDIKKERWFESFNPIKIFIKNKNDDPNDSTVINID
;
A
#
# COMPACT_ATOMS: atom_id res chain seq x y z
N MET A 1 24.10 -26.66 -78.67
CA MET A 1 23.09 -25.66 -78.59
C MET A 1 21.79 -26.30 -78.08
N ILE A 2 21.68 -26.58 -76.82
CA ILE A 2 20.56 -27.37 -76.27
C ILE A 2 19.85 -26.48 -75.24
N LYS A 3 18.62 -26.04 -75.53
CA LYS A 3 17.72 -25.37 -74.64
C LYS A 3 17.25 -26.39 -73.62
N LYS A 4 17.60 -26.19 -72.32
CA LYS A 4 17.00 -26.95 -71.22
C LYS A 4 15.83 -26.14 -70.70
N ILE A 5 14.64 -26.72 -70.89
CA ILE A 5 13.38 -26.27 -70.33
C ILE A 5 13.33 -26.75 -68.88
N LEU A 6 13.23 -25.79 -67.96
CA LEU A 6 13.05 -26.08 -66.53
C LEU A 6 11.56 -26.13 -66.24
N PRO A 7 11.03 -27.22 -65.66
CA PRO A 7 9.60 -27.26 -65.27
C PRO A 7 9.37 -26.43 -64.02
N ILE A 8 8.43 -25.53 -64.14
CA ILE A 8 7.92 -24.75 -63.01
C ILE A 8 7.12 -25.69 -62.10
N PHE A 9 7.69 -26.04 -60.94
CA PHE A 9 7.01 -26.78 -59.92
C PHE A 9 6.13 -25.80 -59.12
N LEU A 10 4.82 -25.79 -59.46
CA LEU A 10 3.81 -24.98 -58.76
C LEU A 10 3.55 -25.61 -57.41
N LEU A 11 4.20 -25.11 -56.37
CA LEU A 11 3.99 -25.55 -54.98
C LEU A 11 2.68 -24.92 -54.47
N PHE A 12 1.59 -25.71 -54.47
CA PHE A 12 0.36 -25.36 -53.81
C PHE A 12 0.63 -25.37 -52.29
N LEU A 13 0.86 -24.19 -51.69
CA LEU A 13 0.76 -23.99 -50.26
C LEU A 13 -0.73 -24.02 -49.89
N ILE A 14 -1.20 -25.18 -49.45
CA ILE A 14 -2.45 -25.30 -48.72
C ILE A 14 -2.25 -24.59 -47.39
N LEU A 15 -2.73 -23.33 -47.29
CA LEU A 15 -3.00 -22.65 -46.03
C LEU A 15 -4.06 -23.47 -45.31
N SER A 16 -3.62 -24.40 -44.48
CA SER A 16 -4.45 -25.01 -43.45
C SER A 16 -4.73 -23.86 -42.44
N CYS A 17 -5.87 -23.22 -42.60
CA CYS A 17 -6.49 -22.49 -41.51
C CYS A 17 -6.81 -23.47 -40.40
N SER A 18 -5.91 -23.64 -39.45
CA SER A 18 -6.26 -24.17 -38.14
C SER A 18 -7.27 -23.20 -37.56
N LYS A 19 -8.55 -23.54 -37.57
CA LYS A 19 -9.51 -22.97 -36.68
C LYS A 19 -9.07 -23.39 -35.28
N ASP A 20 -8.33 -22.55 -34.61
CA ASP A 20 -8.31 -22.56 -33.15
C ASP A 20 -9.75 -22.27 -32.71
N ASN A 21 -10.47 -23.35 -32.43
CA ASN A 21 -11.69 -23.31 -31.66
C ASN A 21 -11.27 -22.99 -30.22
N ASP A 22 -10.84 -21.76 -29.97
CA ASP A 22 -11.09 -21.11 -28.69
C ASP A 22 -12.58 -20.87 -28.60
N THR A 23 -13.31 -21.97 -28.42
CA THR A 23 -14.59 -21.93 -27.75
C THR A 23 -14.26 -21.44 -26.34
N THR A 24 -14.31 -20.12 -26.15
CA THR A 24 -14.74 -19.61 -24.85
C THR A 24 -15.96 -20.44 -24.53
N ASN A 25 -15.85 -21.38 -23.58
CA ASN A 25 -16.98 -22.11 -23.03
C ASN A 25 -17.85 -21.03 -22.32
N ILE A 26 -18.63 -20.31 -23.14
CA ILE A 26 -19.79 -19.59 -22.62
C ILE A 26 -20.76 -20.71 -22.28
N PRO A 27 -21.04 -20.98 -21.00
CA PRO A 27 -21.97 -22.03 -20.62
C PRO A 27 -23.28 -21.78 -21.34
N ASP A 28 -23.80 -22.79 -22.02
CA ASP A 28 -25.11 -22.67 -22.67
C ASP A 28 -26.16 -22.40 -21.59
N ILE A 29 -26.99 -21.35 -21.80
CA ILE A 29 -28.10 -21.01 -20.89
C ILE A 29 -29.00 -22.22 -20.63
N SER A 30 -29.08 -23.16 -21.58
CA SER A 30 -29.79 -24.43 -21.42
C SER A 30 -29.24 -25.31 -20.28
N ASP A 31 -27.94 -25.23 -19.97
CA ASP A 31 -27.33 -25.98 -18.86
C ASP A 31 -27.80 -25.50 -17.49
N TYR A 32 -28.27 -24.24 -17.41
CA TYR A 32 -28.81 -23.66 -16.21
C TYR A 32 -30.34 -23.75 -16.09
N SER A 33 -31.04 -24.00 -17.17
CA SER A 33 -32.51 -23.97 -17.23
C SER A 33 -33.20 -25.07 -16.40
N ASN A 34 -32.49 -26.12 -16.02
CA ASN A 34 -33.00 -27.21 -15.20
C ASN A 34 -32.81 -26.99 -13.69
N ASN A 35 -32.20 -25.88 -13.27
CA ASN A 35 -31.91 -25.59 -11.86
C ASN A 35 -32.89 -24.50 -11.39
N THR A 36 -33.98 -24.91 -10.76
CA THR A 36 -35.08 -24.05 -10.30
C THR A 36 -34.80 -23.28 -9.00
N PHE A 37 -33.53 -23.15 -8.58
CA PHE A 37 -33.21 -22.38 -7.39
C PHE A 37 -33.37 -20.87 -7.65
N ALA A 38 -34.01 -20.22 -6.70
CA ALA A 38 -34.09 -18.76 -6.70
C ALA A 38 -32.71 -18.11 -6.46
N ASP A 39 -32.54 -16.85 -6.91
CA ASP A 39 -31.29 -16.08 -6.80
C ASP A 39 -30.72 -16.05 -5.36
N TYR A 40 -31.61 -15.94 -4.33
CA TYR A 40 -31.21 -15.94 -2.93
C TYR A 40 -30.70 -17.31 -2.49
N GLU A 41 -31.28 -18.41 -2.97
CA GLU A 41 -30.87 -19.77 -2.63
C GLU A 41 -29.49 -20.09 -3.19
N LEU A 42 -29.22 -19.69 -4.43
CA LEU A 42 -27.89 -19.79 -5.04
C LEU A 42 -26.85 -19.01 -4.25
N PHE A 43 -27.23 -17.79 -3.81
CA PHE A 43 -26.34 -16.94 -3.01
C PHE A 43 -26.03 -17.56 -1.63
N GLU A 44 -27.03 -18.10 -0.93
CA GLU A 44 -26.84 -18.77 0.35
C GLU A 44 -26.00 -20.06 0.21
N ARG A 45 -26.22 -20.84 -0.87
CA ARG A 45 -25.42 -22.02 -1.17
C ARG A 45 -23.95 -21.64 -1.43
N ALA A 46 -23.71 -20.57 -2.19
CA ALA A 46 -22.35 -20.07 -2.42
C ALA A 46 -21.67 -19.69 -1.10
N ASN A 47 -22.36 -18.97 -0.20
CA ASN A 47 -21.84 -18.64 1.13
C ASN A 47 -21.50 -19.89 1.95
N LYS A 48 -22.37 -20.91 1.91
CA LYS A 48 -22.11 -22.18 2.59
C LYS A 48 -20.87 -22.88 2.04
N PHE A 49 -20.69 -22.89 0.72
CA PHE A 49 -19.50 -23.45 0.08
C PHE A 49 -18.23 -22.65 0.45
N ILE A 50 -18.30 -21.32 0.51
CA ILE A 50 -17.17 -20.48 0.96
C ILE A 50 -16.75 -20.85 2.38
N ASN A 51 -17.71 -20.95 3.30
CA ASN A 51 -17.46 -21.31 4.70
C ASN A 51 -16.83 -22.71 4.88
N ASN A 52 -17.07 -23.58 3.92
CA ASN A 52 -16.49 -24.94 3.87
C ASN A 52 -15.20 -25.00 3.03
N ASN A 53 -14.66 -23.87 2.58
CA ASN A 53 -13.51 -23.76 1.67
C ASN A 53 -13.69 -24.50 0.31
N GLN A 54 -14.94 -24.72 -0.09
CA GLN A 54 -15.29 -25.37 -1.37
C GLN A 54 -15.44 -24.31 -2.47
N PHE A 55 -14.33 -23.63 -2.77
CA PHE A 55 -14.34 -22.40 -3.58
C PHE A 55 -14.85 -22.60 -5.01
N ASP A 56 -14.53 -23.71 -5.65
CA ASP A 56 -14.97 -23.97 -7.05
C ASP A 56 -16.49 -24.19 -7.11
N LEU A 57 -17.09 -24.86 -6.11
CA LEU A 57 -18.54 -25.00 -6.01
C LEU A 57 -19.21 -23.64 -5.73
N ALA A 58 -18.59 -22.82 -4.88
CA ALA A 58 -19.10 -21.47 -4.62
C ALA A 58 -19.09 -20.63 -5.90
N LEU A 59 -18.01 -20.63 -6.65
CA LEU A 59 -17.90 -19.91 -7.93
C LEU A 59 -18.98 -20.36 -8.93
N SER A 60 -19.24 -21.67 -9.02
CA SER A 60 -20.30 -22.20 -9.89
C SER A 60 -21.69 -21.69 -9.50
N GLU A 61 -22.01 -21.56 -8.20
CA GLU A 61 -23.31 -21.02 -7.77
C GLU A 61 -23.40 -19.49 -8.03
N LEU A 62 -22.30 -18.75 -7.85
CA LEU A 62 -22.25 -17.32 -8.12
C LEU A 62 -22.39 -17.02 -9.63
N ASP A 63 -21.75 -17.82 -10.47
CA ASP A 63 -21.85 -17.72 -11.94
C ASP A 63 -23.31 -17.90 -12.43
N LYS A 64 -24.04 -18.85 -11.84
CA LYS A 64 -25.47 -19.02 -12.12
C LYS A 64 -26.28 -17.76 -11.81
N ILE A 65 -25.95 -17.04 -10.74
CA ILE A 65 -26.63 -15.79 -10.41
C ILE A 65 -26.36 -14.73 -11.49
N ASP A 66 -25.12 -14.62 -11.92
CA ASP A 66 -24.74 -13.63 -12.94
C ASP A 66 -25.39 -13.91 -14.30
N VAL A 67 -25.48 -15.17 -14.71
CA VAL A 67 -26.05 -15.59 -15.99
C VAL A 67 -27.59 -15.59 -15.99
N ILE A 68 -28.22 -16.15 -14.95
CA ILE A 68 -29.68 -16.35 -14.91
C ILE A 68 -30.41 -15.14 -14.33
N TYR A 69 -29.80 -14.44 -13.36
CA TYR A 69 -30.42 -13.36 -12.61
C TYR A 69 -29.60 -12.05 -12.64
N PRO A 70 -29.16 -11.55 -13.80
CA PRO A 70 -28.26 -10.39 -13.89
C PRO A 70 -28.82 -9.10 -13.28
N SER A 71 -30.16 -8.98 -13.20
CA SER A 71 -30.85 -7.85 -12.59
C SER A 71 -31.17 -8.05 -11.10
N SER A 72 -30.74 -9.15 -10.51
CA SER A 72 -30.98 -9.46 -9.10
C SER A 72 -30.18 -8.52 -8.18
N LYS A 73 -30.76 -8.25 -6.99
CA LYS A 73 -30.02 -7.58 -5.90
C LYS A 73 -28.79 -8.36 -5.44
N TYR A 74 -28.68 -9.65 -5.81
CA TYR A 74 -27.54 -10.51 -5.49
C TYR A 74 -26.47 -10.49 -6.58
N ALA A 75 -26.78 -10.08 -7.83
CA ALA A 75 -25.81 -10.11 -8.92
C ALA A 75 -24.56 -9.26 -8.63
N ASN A 76 -24.73 -8.00 -8.20
CA ASN A 76 -23.58 -7.17 -7.85
C ASN A 76 -22.81 -7.68 -6.62
N LYS A 77 -23.49 -8.34 -5.67
CA LYS A 77 -22.82 -8.96 -4.52
C LYS A 77 -22.07 -10.23 -4.91
N SER A 78 -22.59 -11.00 -5.88
CA SER A 78 -21.93 -12.20 -6.41
C SER A 78 -20.56 -11.85 -7.00
N ILE A 79 -20.45 -10.76 -7.74
CA ILE A 79 -19.18 -10.27 -8.28
C ILE A 79 -18.16 -10.01 -7.14
N LEU A 80 -18.58 -9.37 -6.07
CA LEU A 80 -17.69 -9.12 -4.92
C LEU A 80 -17.33 -10.39 -4.15
N LEU A 81 -18.25 -11.36 -4.05
CA LEU A 81 -17.93 -12.68 -3.48
C LEU A 81 -16.96 -13.46 -4.38
N THR A 82 -17.11 -13.39 -5.70
CA THR A 82 -16.16 -13.96 -6.65
C THR A 82 -14.76 -13.35 -6.47
N ALA A 83 -14.68 -12.02 -6.32
CA ALA A 83 -13.41 -11.36 -6.00
C ALA A 83 -12.84 -11.83 -4.65
N TYR A 84 -13.68 -11.99 -3.63
CA TYR A 84 -13.27 -12.48 -2.31
C TYR A 84 -12.75 -13.92 -2.36
N ILE A 85 -13.40 -14.81 -3.11
CA ILE A 85 -12.93 -16.19 -3.31
C ILE A 85 -11.54 -16.20 -3.97
N ASN A 86 -11.33 -15.39 -5.02
CA ASN A 86 -10.01 -15.28 -5.65
C ASN A 86 -8.96 -14.74 -4.69
N PHE A 87 -9.33 -13.78 -3.83
CA PHE A 87 -8.45 -13.32 -2.75
C PHE A 87 -8.06 -14.45 -1.78
N LEU A 88 -9.02 -15.28 -1.36
CA LEU A 88 -8.75 -16.45 -0.50
C LEU A 88 -7.87 -17.50 -1.20
N LYS A 89 -8.05 -17.68 -2.50
CA LYS A 89 -7.21 -18.55 -3.37
C LYS A 89 -5.82 -17.93 -3.60
N LYS A 90 -5.56 -16.70 -3.11
CA LYS A 90 -4.34 -15.91 -3.30
C LYS A 90 -4.09 -15.47 -4.75
N ASP A 91 -5.13 -15.52 -5.58
CA ASP A 91 -5.09 -14.94 -6.93
C ASP A 91 -5.42 -13.45 -6.85
N TYR A 92 -4.41 -12.67 -6.44
CA TYR A 92 -4.58 -11.24 -6.22
C TYR A 92 -4.72 -10.45 -7.54
N GLU A 93 -4.21 -10.96 -8.64
CA GLU A 93 -4.37 -10.32 -9.95
C GLU A 93 -5.80 -10.43 -10.44
N GLN A 94 -6.38 -11.62 -10.38
CA GLN A 94 -7.78 -11.83 -10.72
C GLN A 94 -8.71 -11.06 -9.77
N THR A 95 -8.39 -11.03 -8.47
CA THR A 95 -9.13 -10.22 -7.49
C THR A 95 -9.18 -8.77 -7.92
N ARG A 96 -8.04 -8.16 -8.29
CA ARG A 96 -7.98 -6.75 -8.72
C ARG A 96 -8.77 -6.53 -10.01
N ALA A 97 -8.65 -7.42 -10.99
CA ALA A 97 -9.38 -7.31 -12.25
C ALA A 97 -10.89 -7.31 -12.04
N ILE A 98 -11.41 -8.20 -11.19
CA ILE A 98 -12.84 -8.27 -10.85
C ILE A 98 -13.28 -7.01 -10.12
N VAL A 99 -12.50 -6.55 -9.12
CA VAL A 99 -12.80 -5.34 -8.35
C VAL A 99 -12.77 -4.08 -9.23
N GLU A 100 -11.83 -3.98 -10.16
CA GLU A 100 -11.75 -2.86 -11.10
C GLU A 100 -13.00 -2.80 -12.00
N ASN A 101 -13.41 -3.94 -12.56
CA ASN A 101 -14.66 -4.06 -13.31
C ASN A 101 -15.87 -3.69 -12.45
N TYR A 102 -15.95 -4.18 -11.22
CA TYR A 102 -17.02 -3.82 -10.30
C TYR A 102 -17.10 -2.31 -10.09
N LYS A 103 -15.99 -1.64 -9.81
CA LYS A 103 -15.94 -0.19 -9.61
C LYS A 103 -16.39 0.59 -10.86
N LYS A 104 -16.07 0.07 -12.04
CA LYS A 104 -16.45 0.67 -13.32
C LYS A 104 -17.94 0.58 -13.58
N TYR A 105 -18.58 -0.56 -13.29
CA TYR A 105 -19.98 -0.81 -13.59
C TYR A 105 -20.94 -0.41 -12.47
N TYR A 106 -20.45 -0.39 -11.21
CA TYR A 106 -21.27 -0.09 -10.03
C TYR A 106 -20.67 1.02 -9.16
N PRO A 107 -20.31 2.20 -9.73
CA PRO A 107 -19.63 3.26 -8.97
C PRO A 107 -20.48 3.84 -7.83
N GLY A 108 -21.80 3.78 -7.93
CA GLY A 108 -22.75 4.22 -6.90
C GLY A 108 -23.17 3.13 -5.90
N SER A 109 -22.57 1.94 -5.96
CA SER A 109 -22.91 0.88 -5.03
C SER A 109 -22.50 1.22 -3.59
N LYS A 110 -23.35 0.87 -2.62
CA LYS A 110 -23.00 0.95 -1.20
C LYS A 110 -21.81 0.07 -0.81
N ASP A 111 -21.51 -0.95 -1.61
CA ASP A 111 -20.41 -1.88 -1.38
C ASP A 111 -19.11 -1.44 -2.08
N ILE A 112 -19.09 -0.23 -2.69
CA ILE A 112 -17.92 0.32 -3.40
C ILE A 112 -16.72 0.49 -2.46
N VAL A 113 -16.95 0.82 -1.20
CA VAL A 113 -15.89 0.96 -0.19
C VAL A 113 -15.23 -0.40 0.07
N TYR A 114 -16.02 -1.48 0.14
CA TYR A 114 -15.49 -2.83 0.27
C TYR A 114 -14.65 -3.25 -0.93
N ALA A 115 -15.09 -2.90 -2.14
CA ALA A 115 -14.33 -3.16 -3.35
C ALA A 115 -12.94 -2.48 -3.30
N ASN A 116 -12.89 -1.19 -2.95
CA ASN A 116 -11.63 -0.46 -2.80
C ASN A 116 -10.76 -1.04 -1.67
N TYR A 117 -11.37 -1.42 -0.55
CA TYR A 117 -10.67 -2.06 0.55
C TYR A 117 -10.04 -3.40 0.14
N MET A 118 -10.78 -4.23 -0.59
CA MET A 118 -10.28 -5.51 -1.09
C MET A 118 -9.09 -5.31 -2.06
N GLU A 119 -9.16 -4.32 -2.95
CA GLU A 119 -8.03 -3.95 -3.82
C GLU A 119 -6.79 -3.57 -2.99
N ALA A 120 -6.95 -2.68 -1.99
CA ALA A 120 -5.85 -2.28 -1.11
C ALA A 120 -5.23 -3.48 -0.40
N MET A 121 -6.06 -4.40 0.09
CA MET A 121 -5.63 -5.63 0.76
C MET A 121 -4.80 -6.54 -0.13
N THR A 122 -5.04 -6.59 -1.45
CA THR A 122 -4.21 -7.39 -2.36
C THR A 122 -2.76 -6.92 -2.41
N TYR A 123 -2.53 -5.61 -2.29
CA TYR A 123 -1.17 -5.05 -2.21
C TYR A 123 -0.59 -5.18 -0.81
N TYR A 124 -1.41 -4.95 0.22
CA TYR A 124 -0.98 -5.02 1.62
C TYR A 124 -0.41 -6.39 1.99
N ILE A 125 -1.06 -7.47 1.56
CA ILE A 125 -0.60 -8.85 1.87
C ILE A 125 0.71 -9.21 1.16
N LEU A 126 1.07 -8.48 0.10
CA LEU A 126 2.31 -8.64 -0.66
C LEU A 126 3.45 -7.75 -0.18
N ILE A 127 3.27 -7.02 0.93
CA ILE A 127 4.31 -6.18 1.52
C ILE A 127 5.49 -7.05 1.95
N LYS A 128 6.67 -6.62 1.54
CA LYS A 128 7.94 -7.25 1.92
C LYS A 128 8.60 -6.49 3.06
N LYS A 129 9.55 -7.16 3.73
CA LYS A 129 10.40 -6.54 4.75
C LYS A 129 11.18 -5.36 4.16
N PRO A 130 11.62 -4.39 4.99
CA PRO A 130 12.58 -3.37 4.59
C PRO A 130 13.79 -3.99 3.87
N ASN A 131 14.45 -3.24 3.00
CA ASN A 131 15.50 -3.67 2.05
C ASN A 131 15.04 -4.47 0.83
N TYR A 132 13.77 -4.86 0.75
CA TYR A 132 13.20 -5.42 -0.47
C TYR A 132 12.42 -4.33 -1.23
N SER A 133 11.94 -4.68 -2.44
CA SER A 133 11.10 -3.76 -3.21
C SER A 133 9.87 -3.32 -2.41
N GLN A 134 9.73 -2.01 -2.21
CA GLN A 134 8.61 -1.39 -1.50
C GLN A 134 7.45 -0.99 -2.45
N LYS A 135 7.43 -1.50 -3.69
CA LYS A 135 6.38 -1.17 -4.67
C LYS A 135 4.98 -1.48 -4.14
N ASN A 136 4.78 -2.68 -3.63
CA ASN A 136 3.46 -3.07 -3.09
C ASN A 136 3.12 -2.29 -1.81
N THR A 137 4.11 -1.94 -0.99
CA THR A 137 3.92 -1.12 0.21
C THR A 137 3.39 0.27 -0.17
N GLN A 138 3.98 0.89 -1.19
CA GLN A 138 3.53 2.19 -1.67
C GLN A 138 2.13 2.11 -2.31
N LEU A 139 1.88 1.11 -3.15
CA LEU A 139 0.56 0.91 -3.75
C LEU A 139 -0.53 0.67 -2.67
N ALA A 140 -0.22 -0.12 -1.63
CA ALA A 140 -1.13 -0.30 -0.51
C ALA A 140 -1.42 1.03 0.21
N LYS A 141 -0.36 1.83 0.48
CA LYS A 141 -0.50 3.16 1.09
C LYS A 141 -1.44 4.05 0.29
N ASP A 142 -1.22 4.15 -1.03
CA ASP A 142 -2.00 5.00 -1.91
C ASP A 142 -3.48 4.58 -1.94
N LYS A 143 -3.75 3.26 -2.01
CA LYS A 143 -5.12 2.73 -2.02
C LYS A 143 -5.82 2.92 -0.67
N PHE A 144 -5.14 2.72 0.45
CA PHE A 144 -5.72 2.98 1.78
C PHE A 144 -5.96 4.47 2.02
N ASN A 145 -5.05 5.35 1.63
CA ASN A 145 -5.27 6.80 1.71
C ASN A 145 -6.47 7.24 0.86
N PHE A 146 -6.64 6.66 -0.34
CA PHE A 146 -7.81 6.91 -1.15
C PHE A 146 -9.11 6.57 -0.40
N ILE A 147 -9.15 5.44 0.33
CA ILE A 147 -10.33 5.04 1.11
C ILE A 147 -10.65 6.07 2.19
N LEU A 148 -9.65 6.53 2.95
CA LEU A 148 -9.86 7.53 4.01
C LEU A 148 -10.37 8.87 3.45
N ASN A 149 -9.85 9.28 2.30
CA ASN A 149 -10.21 10.57 1.69
C ASN A 149 -11.57 10.53 1.00
N ALA A 150 -11.87 9.44 0.28
CA ALA A 150 -13.10 9.32 -0.50
C ALA A 150 -14.30 8.83 0.32
N TYR A 151 -14.04 8.09 1.40
CA TYR A 151 -15.09 7.45 2.21
C TYR A 151 -14.81 7.62 3.71
N PRO A 152 -14.79 8.86 4.23
CA PRO A 152 -14.61 9.13 5.65
C PRO A 152 -15.76 8.50 6.45
N ASN A 153 -15.47 8.10 7.68
CA ASN A 153 -16.40 7.42 8.60
C ASN A 153 -16.92 6.05 8.08
N SER A 154 -16.22 5.45 7.12
CA SER A 154 -16.56 4.10 6.69
C SER A 154 -16.26 3.07 7.78
N LYS A 155 -16.96 1.93 7.76
CA LYS A 155 -16.69 0.82 8.71
C LYS A 155 -15.25 0.28 8.64
N TYR A 156 -14.49 0.62 7.59
CA TYR A 156 -13.09 0.20 7.40
C TYR A 156 -12.08 1.21 7.92
N GLU A 157 -12.49 2.41 8.34
CA GLU A 157 -11.61 3.52 8.68
C GLU A 157 -10.57 3.15 9.74
N ILE A 158 -11.00 2.61 10.88
CA ILE A 158 -10.09 2.23 11.98
C ILE A 158 -9.07 1.18 11.53
N ASP A 159 -9.52 0.18 10.78
CA ASP A 159 -8.64 -0.87 10.27
C ASP A 159 -7.65 -0.32 9.22
N VAL A 160 -8.11 0.58 8.36
CA VAL A 160 -7.26 1.26 7.35
C VAL A 160 -6.19 2.12 8.03
N ILE A 161 -6.54 2.90 9.06
CA ILE A 161 -5.58 3.69 9.85
C ILE A 161 -4.53 2.78 10.47
N THR A 162 -4.95 1.66 11.06
CA THR A 162 -4.02 0.69 11.66
C THR A 162 -3.06 0.11 10.61
N LYS A 163 -3.55 -0.21 9.41
CA LYS A 163 -2.73 -0.72 8.32
C LYS A 163 -1.76 0.33 7.77
N LEU A 164 -2.20 1.59 7.67
CA LEU A 164 -1.33 2.70 7.28
C LEU A 164 -0.19 2.90 8.27
N GLN A 165 -0.44 2.78 9.58
CA GLN A 165 0.61 2.84 10.60
C GLN A 165 1.68 1.74 10.40
N VAL A 166 1.27 0.52 10.08
CA VAL A 166 2.18 -0.60 9.77
C VAL A 166 2.97 -0.32 8.49
N ILE A 167 2.31 0.20 7.46
CA ILE A 167 2.93 0.59 6.19
C ILE A 167 3.98 1.68 6.41
N ASP A 168 3.65 2.74 7.14
CA ASP A 168 4.54 3.86 7.41
C ASP A 168 5.76 3.43 8.22
N ASN A 169 5.58 2.56 9.22
CA ASN A 169 6.71 1.96 9.94
C ASN A 169 7.62 1.15 9.00
N ASN A 170 7.05 0.40 8.06
CA ASN A 170 7.83 -0.38 7.09
C ASN A 170 8.64 0.53 6.15
N LEU A 171 8.00 1.57 5.59
CA LEU A 171 8.65 2.54 4.68
C LEU A 171 9.72 3.36 5.40
N ALA A 172 9.46 3.84 6.61
CA ALA A 172 10.43 4.57 7.41
C ALA A 172 11.64 3.71 7.73
N ASN A 173 11.42 2.45 8.12
CA ASN A 173 12.51 1.53 8.42
C ASN A 173 13.35 1.19 7.18
N ASP A 174 12.73 1.03 6.00
CA ASP A 174 13.46 0.87 4.72
C ASP A 174 14.36 2.07 4.42
N LYS A 175 13.85 3.29 4.62
CA LYS A 175 14.63 4.53 4.46
C LYS A 175 15.76 4.62 5.49
N LEU A 176 15.51 4.27 6.76
CA LEU A 176 16.52 4.28 7.81
C LEU A 176 17.66 3.30 7.52
N LEU A 177 17.35 2.12 7.02
CA LEU A 177 18.38 1.16 6.59
C LEU A 177 19.24 1.71 5.45
N LYS A 178 18.63 2.40 4.49
CA LYS A 178 19.37 3.10 3.41
C LYS A 178 20.23 4.24 3.98
N ALA A 179 19.70 5.02 4.90
CA ALA A 179 20.47 6.07 5.57
C ALA A 179 21.72 5.49 6.25
N LYS A 180 21.58 4.40 7.03
CA LYS A 180 22.68 3.71 7.69
C LYS A 180 23.71 3.18 6.69
N PHE A 181 23.26 2.60 5.58
CA PHE A 181 24.16 2.12 4.51
C PHE A 181 25.04 3.23 3.95
N TYR A 182 24.50 4.44 3.73
CA TYR A 182 25.28 5.57 3.26
C TYR A 182 26.13 6.19 4.38
N LEU A 183 25.66 6.17 5.62
CA LEU A 183 26.41 6.63 6.79
C LEU A 183 27.69 5.83 7.00
N ASP A 184 27.62 4.50 6.92
CA ASP A 184 28.78 3.61 7.04
C ASP A 184 29.86 3.91 5.98
N ARG A 185 29.45 4.48 4.84
CA ARG A 185 30.33 4.92 3.74
C ARG A 185 30.73 6.39 3.85
N LYS A 186 30.36 7.06 4.95
CA LYS A 186 30.60 8.49 5.19
C LYS A 186 30.00 9.41 4.09
N ASN A 187 29.00 8.92 3.35
CA ASN A 187 28.27 9.73 2.40
C ASN A 187 27.14 10.49 3.11
N TYR A 188 27.53 11.55 3.82
CA TYR A 188 26.64 12.33 4.68
C TYR A 188 25.50 12.97 3.90
N ASN A 189 25.74 13.44 2.66
CA ASN A 189 24.70 14.03 1.82
C ASN A 189 23.58 13.02 1.50
N ALA A 190 23.94 11.81 1.05
CA ALA A 190 22.94 10.77 0.80
C ALA A 190 22.24 10.32 2.09
N THR A 191 22.98 10.24 3.20
CA THR A 191 22.40 9.94 4.53
C THR A 191 21.33 10.95 4.90
N LEU A 192 21.62 12.26 4.77
CA LEU A 192 20.69 13.34 5.11
C LEU A 192 19.42 13.30 4.26
N ILE A 193 19.50 12.94 2.99
CA ILE A 193 18.30 12.81 2.12
C ILE A 193 17.29 11.83 2.75
N TYR A 194 17.75 10.64 3.15
CA TYR A 194 16.85 9.64 3.74
C TYR A 194 16.39 10.01 5.15
N LEU A 195 17.28 10.56 5.99
CA LEU A 195 16.92 10.95 7.35
C LEU A 195 15.91 12.10 7.37
N LYS A 196 16.08 13.11 6.51
CA LYS A 196 15.13 14.22 6.38
C LYS A 196 13.78 13.74 5.88
N ASP A 197 13.75 12.85 4.90
CA ASP A 197 12.50 12.29 4.40
C ASP A 197 11.74 11.52 5.49
N ILE A 198 12.45 10.79 6.39
CA ILE A 198 11.80 10.15 7.53
C ILE A 198 11.27 11.22 8.50
N PHE A 199 12.05 12.22 8.81
CA PHE A 199 11.67 13.29 9.73
C PHE A 199 10.43 14.09 9.24
N GLU A 200 10.34 14.34 7.94
CA GLU A 200 9.27 15.14 7.33
C GLU A 200 7.99 14.35 7.07
N ASN A 201 8.10 13.07 6.71
CA ASN A 201 6.97 12.29 6.20
C ASN A 201 6.58 11.08 7.06
N PHE A 202 7.36 10.75 8.11
CA PHE A 202 7.18 9.55 8.94
C PHE A 202 7.42 9.81 10.43
N GLU A 203 7.06 10.98 10.91
CA GLU A 203 7.30 11.44 12.29
C GLU A 203 6.62 10.57 13.37
N SER A 204 5.49 9.93 13.03
CA SER A 204 4.73 9.08 13.95
C SER A 204 5.20 7.61 13.95
N THR A 205 6.34 7.30 13.31
CA THR A 205 6.85 5.94 13.23
C THR A 205 7.87 5.63 14.34
N THR A 206 8.07 4.34 14.58
CA THR A 206 9.07 3.87 15.56
C THR A 206 10.52 4.19 15.16
N SER A 207 10.75 4.61 13.91
CA SER A 207 12.09 4.97 13.41
C SER A 207 12.50 6.40 13.75
N ILE A 208 11.59 7.26 14.26
CA ILE A 208 11.83 8.70 14.39
C ILE A 208 12.93 9.03 15.42
N GLU A 209 12.94 8.36 16.56
CA GLU A 209 13.94 8.61 17.61
C GLU A 209 15.37 8.31 17.11
N GLU A 210 15.54 7.18 16.45
CA GLU A 210 16.83 6.78 15.85
C GLU A 210 17.22 7.73 14.71
N THR A 211 16.25 8.16 13.91
CA THR A 211 16.44 9.14 12.83
C THR A 211 16.95 10.47 13.36
N LEU A 212 16.32 11.00 14.43
CA LEU A 212 16.75 12.24 15.08
C LEU A 212 18.18 12.13 15.60
N TYR A 213 18.53 11.01 16.24
CA TYR A 213 19.91 10.76 16.68
C TYR A 213 20.90 10.81 15.50
N TYR A 214 20.60 10.14 14.38
CA TYR A 214 21.51 10.18 13.25
C TYR A 214 21.55 11.55 12.56
N LEU A 215 20.50 12.35 12.61
CA LEU A 215 20.54 13.76 12.18
C LEU A 215 21.53 14.53 13.06
N VAL A 216 21.44 14.39 14.39
CA VAL A 216 22.40 15.02 15.32
C VAL A 216 23.82 14.61 14.97
N TYR A 217 24.05 13.31 14.81
CA TYR A 217 25.37 12.75 14.50
C TYR A 217 25.95 13.25 13.17
N VAL A 218 25.15 13.23 12.12
CA VAL A 218 25.61 13.62 10.77
C VAL A 218 25.90 15.12 10.74
N TYR A 219 25.03 15.96 11.29
CA TYR A 219 25.26 17.41 11.34
C TYR A 219 26.49 17.75 12.19
N ASP A 220 26.76 17.00 13.24
CA ASP A 220 28.02 17.16 13.97
C ASP A 220 29.25 16.85 13.10
N LYS A 221 29.19 15.76 12.32
CA LYS A 221 30.31 15.32 11.44
C LYS A 221 30.61 16.28 10.29
N ILE A 222 29.63 17.05 9.85
CA ILE A 222 29.80 18.07 8.81
C ILE A 222 29.95 19.49 9.39
N GLU A 223 30.16 19.57 10.71
CA GLU A 223 30.41 20.82 11.46
C GLU A 223 29.25 21.82 11.50
N GLU A 224 28.03 21.38 11.12
CA GLU A 224 26.80 22.15 11.21
C GLU A 224 26.21 22.10 12.63
N LYS A 225 26.90 22.76 13.57
CA LYS A 225 26.62 22.66 15.00
C LYS A 225 25.21 23.11 15.38
N GLU A 226 24.71 24.19 14.76
CA GLU A 226 23.37 24.71 15.03
C GLU A 226 22.28 23.68 14.67
N LEU A 227 22.41 23.01 13.53
CA LEU A 227 21.47 21.97 13.13
C LEU A 227 21.59 20.72 14.01
N SER A 228 22.81 20.32 14.39
CA SER A 228 23.04 19.23 15.34
C SER A 228 22.29 19.48 16.65
N ILE A 229 22.46 20.68 17.20
CA ILE A 229 21.81 21.14 18.44
C ILE A 229 20.28 21.17 18.28
N LYS A 230 19.77 21.68 17.15
CA LYS A 230 18.33 21.72 16.85
C LYS A 230 17.70 20.33 16.95
N TYR A 231 18.26 19.32 16.26
CA TYR A 231 17.70 17.97 16.28
C TYR A 231 17.86 17.28 17.64
N ALA A 232 18.94 17.57 18.39
CA ALA A 232 19.10 17.08 19.75
C ALA A 232 18.03 17.66 20.69
N SER A 233 17.67 18.95 20.54
CA SER A 233 16.62 19.58 21.31
C SER A 233 15.23 19.00 20.99
N ILE A 234 14.96 18.71 19.72
CA ILE A 234 13.74 18.01 19.30
C ILE A 234 13.64 16.64 19.95
N LEU A 235 14.74 15.88 19.94
CA LEU A 235 14.79 14.54 20.55
C LEU A 235 14.62 14.63 22.08
N ALA A 236 15.25 15.60 22.73
CA ALA A 236 15.13 15.83 24.16
C ALA A 236 13.69 16.18 24.59
N TYR A 237 13.02 17.02 23.81
CA TYR A 237 11.67 17.48 24.11
C TYR A 237 10.61 16.41 23.93
N ASN A 238 10.67 15.70 22.79
CA ASN A 238 9.62 14.72 22.43
C ASN A 238 9.87 13.32 23.02
N PHE A 239 11.14 12.97 23.30
CA PHE A 239 11.53 11.62 23.71
C PHE A 239 12.56 11.64 24.86
N PRO A 240 12.25 12.27 26.01
CA PRO A 240 13.21 12.50 27.11
C PRO A 240 13.74 11.17 27.73
N ASP A 241 12.96 10.09 27.67
CA ASP A 241 13.33 8.80 28.23
C ASP A 241 14.06 7.90 27.22
N SER A 242 14.19 8.34 25.98
CA SER A 242 14.78 7.58 24.89
C SER A 242 16.26 7.27 25.11
N SER A 243 16.67 6.06 24.77
CA SER A 243 18.09 5.71 24.70
C SER A 243 18.86 6.51 23.65
N TRP A 244 18.17 6.94 22.58
CA TRP A 244 18.72 7.77 21.52
C TRP A 244 18.96 9.22 22.01
N TYR A 245 18.08 9.73 22.84
CA TYR A 245 18.32 11.01 23.51
C TYR A 245 19.59 10.98 24.37
N LYS A 246 19.77 9.94 25.21
CA LYS A 246 20.97 9.78 26.02
C LYS A 246 22.25 9.76 25.19
N LYS A 247 22.22 9.08 24.03
CA LYS A 247 23.36 9.05 23.08
C LYS A 247 23.63 10.44 22.48
N SER A 248 22.57 11.17 22.08
CA SER A 248 22.67 12.52 21.53
C SER A 248 23.24 13.50 22.56
N TYR A 249 22.76 13.41 23.80
CA TYR A 249 23.25 14.24 24.89
C TYR A 249 24.75 14.05 25.13
N ASN A 250 25.23 12.81 25.17
CA ASN A 250 26.66 12.51 25.33
C ASN A 250 27.49 13.04 24.16
N LEU A 251 26.97 12.94 22.94
CA LEU A 251 27.63 13.46 21.75
C LEU A 251 27.76 14.98 21.82
N ILE A 252 26.68 15.71 22.11
CA ILE A 252 26.68 17.18 22.21
C ILE A 252 27.57 17.65 23.35
N ASN A 253 27.52 17.05 24.52
CA ASN A 253 28.34 17.46 25.66
C ASN A 253 29.83 17.19 25.47
N SER A 254 30.25 16.23 24.67
CA SER A 254 31.65 16.03 24.30
C SER A 254 32.19 17.10 23.37
N ILE A 255 31.29 17.85 22.69
CA ILE A 255 31.63 18.86 21.70
C ILE A 255 31.62 20.26 22.30
N VAL A 256 30.77 20.46 23.31
CA VAL A 256 30.51 21.79 23.88
C VAL A 256 30.96 21.74 25.31
N ASP A 257 32.10 22.38 25.57
CA ASP A 257 32.56 22.76 26.90
C ASP A 257 31.67 23.92 27.41
N ILE A 258 30.34 23.70 27.45
CA ILE A 258 29.35 24.73 27.80
C ILE A 258 28.91 24.55 29.24
N LYS A 259 29.08 25.63 29.99
CA LYS A 259 28.51 25.82 31.32
C LYS A 259 27.03 25.38 31.32
N LYS A 260 26.75 24.38 32.11
CA LYS A 260 25.57 23.54 32.25
C LYS A 260 24.20 24.23 32.42
N GLU A 261 24.12 25.52 32.57
CA GLU A 261 22.92 26.21 33.08
C GLU A 261 22.24 27.18 32.11
N ARG A 262 22.85 27.52 30.98
CA ARG A 262 22.29 28.57 30.10
C ARG A 262 21.67 28.08 28.78
N TRP A 263 21.84 26.82 28.51
CA TRP A 263 21.58 26.26 27.18
C TRP A 263 20.12 25.84 26.96
N PHE A 264 19.47 25.28 28.00
CA PHE A 264 18.05 24.90 27.95
C PHE A 264 17.11 26.12 28.12
N GLU A 265 17.57 27.20 28.70
CA GLU A 265 16.76 28.42 28.91
C GLU A 265 16.68 29.33 27.68
N SER A 266 17.64 29.23 26.75
CA SER A 266 17.68 30.11 25.56
C SER A 266 16.98 29.53 24.34
N PHE A 267 16.67 28.26 24.33
CA PHE A 267 15.92 27.60 23.26
C PHE A 267 14.44 27.48 23.68
N ASN A 268 13.62 28.37 23.12
CA ASN A 268 12.18 28.14 23.12
C ASN A 268 11.92 26.84 22.36
N PRO A 269 11.42 25.73 23.00
CA PRO A 269 11.26 24.47 22.32
C PRO A 269 10.32 24.71 21.15
N ILE A 270 10.83 24.51 19.94
CA ILE A 270 10.00 24.47 18.75
C ILE A 270 9.05 23.30 19.01
N LYS A 271 7.79 23.59 19.34
CA LYS A 271 6.72 22.60 19.39
C LYS A 271 6.68 21.98 18.02
N ILE A 272 7.22 20.77 17.89
CA ILE A 272 6.87 19.94 16.76
C ILE A 272 5.44 19.53 17.05
N PHE A 273 4.51 20.16 16.35
CA PHE A 273 3.15 19.68 16.32
C PHE A 273 3.19 18.29 15.73
N ILE A 274 3.12 17.26 16.59
CA ILE A 274 2.54 16.00 16.19
C ILE A 274 1.11 16.40 15.85
N LYS A 275 0.83 16.50 14.55
CA LYS A 275 -0.49 16.85 14.04
C LYS A 275 -1.43 15.74 14.49
N ASN A 276 -2.04 15.90 15.66
CA ASN A 276 -3.17 15.09 16.03
C ASN A 276 -4.20 15.30 14.94
N LYS A 277 -4.58 14.24 14.27
CA LYS A 277 -5.53 14.20 13.14
C LYS A 277 -6.93 14.74 13.48
N ASN A 278 -7.12 15.30 14.68
CA ASN A 278 -8.36 15.88 15.19
C ASN A 278 -8.38 17.40 15.21
N ASP A 279 -7.33 18.07 14.72
CA ASP A 279 -7.30 19.53 14.67
C ASP A 279 -7.86 20.02 13.34
N ASP A 280 -8.78 21.00 13.45
CA ASP A 280 -9.54 21.70 12.43
C ASP A 280 -8.66 22.09 11.22
N PRO A 281 -9.07 21.80 9.95
CA PRO A 281 -8.33 22.19 8.76
C PRO A 281 -8.22 23.70 8.51
N ASN A 282 -8.74 24.55 9.41
CA ASN A 282 -8.73 26.02 9.25
C ASN A 282 -7.73 26.77 10.15
N ASP A 283 -6.92 26.09 10.97
CA ASP A 283 -5.90 26.79 11.76
C ASP A 283 -4.57 26.87 10.99
N SER A 284 -4.50 27.86 10.11
CA SER A 284 -3.30 28.21 9.34
C SER A 284 -2.42 29.17 10.16
N THR A 285 -1.74 28.69 11.18
CA THR A 285 -0.58 29.41 11.74
C THR A 285 0.68 29.00 10.97
N VAL A 286 0.87 29.63 9.82
CA VAL A 286 2.14 29.62 9.09
C VAL A 286 3.17 30.33 9.93
N ILE A 287 4.16 29.61 10.47
CA ILE A 287 5.36 30.23 11.05
C ILE A 287 6.29 30.52 9.88
N ASN A 288 6.35 31.78 9.46
CA ASN A 288 7.42 32.31 8.63
C ASN A 288 8.74 32.20 9.40
N ILE A 289 9.68 31.48 8.84
CA ILE A 289 11.08 31.46 9.29
C ILE A 289 11.83 32.37 8.31
N ASP A 290 12.06 33.64 8.69
CA ASP A 290 13.09 34.49 8.08
C ASP A 290 14.48 34.03 8.54
#